data_a320a76f447166f66533f82ecec8739b
#
_entry.id   a320a76f447166f66533f82ecec8739b
#
_cell.length_a   1.000
_cell.length_b   1.000
_cell.length_c   1.000
_cell.angle_alpha   90.00
_cell.angle_beta   90.00
_cell.angle_gamma   90.00
#
_symmetry.space_group_name_H-M   'P 1'
#
loop_
_entity.id
_entity.type
_entity.pdbx_description
1 polymer ?
#
loop_
_entity_poly.entity_id
_entity_poly.type
_entity_poly.pdbx_seq_one_letter_code
_entity_poly.pdbx_strand_id
1 'polypeptide(L)'
;MNPLPTIKKKLKLLLNRFSVSYVKIDLMSVTQNELLKGRYAIITGGTSGIGYAIAEAFVKSGCNVIITGRSKGRLDNAVSKLSRYNTKTVGFVLDNTNVASFGLVFTQMQDAVNGQPIDILVNNAGVNFKGMPYTTEEEYDSVLDTNLKGTFFLSQVFGKYMVDNGIKGNILNVASASSLRPANSAYTLSKWGIRGLTLGLAKALAKDGITVNGIAPGPTATPMLMK
;
A
#
# COMPACT_ATOMS: atom_id res chain seq x y z
N MET A 1 56.66 6.37 -45.37
CA MET A 1 55.86 6.03 -44.14
C MET A 1 54.85 7.15 -43.89
N ASN A 2 53.60 6.83 -44.00
CA ASN A 2 52.51 7.83 -43.98
C ASN A 2 51.88 7.92 -42.58
N PRO A 3 52.10 8.97 -41.79
CA PRO A 3 51.65 9.09 -40.38
C PRO A 3 50.18 9.51 -40.22
N LEU A 4 49.45 9.71 -41.31
CA LEU A 4 48.09 10.26 -41.33
C LEU A 4 46.99 9.40 -40.68
N PRO A 5 47.03 8.03 -40.62
CA PRO A 5 45.95 7.27 -39.98
C PRO A 5 45.91 7.37 -38.46
N THR A 6 47.06 7.58 -37.82
CA THR A 6 47.17 7.58 -36.36
C THR A 6 46.65 8.88 -35.75
N ILE A 7 46.80 10.00 -36.43
CA ILE A 7 46.35 11.32 -36.02
C ILE A 7 44.80 11.38 -36.13
N LYS A 8 44.20 10.89 -37.22
CA LYS A 8 42.75 10.82 -37.39
C LYS A 8 42.08 9.94 -36.32
N LYS A 9 42.72 8.83 -35.95
CA LYS A 9 42.20 7.92 -34.91
C LYS A 9 42.26 8.57 -33.51
N LYS A 10 43.31 9.31 -33.19
CA LYS A 10 43.43 10.05 -31.94
C LYS A 10 42.46 11.26 -31.87
N LEU A 11 42.27 11.96 -33.00
CA LEU A 11 41.29 13.05 -33.08
C LEU A 11 39.86 12.57 -32.91
N LYS A 12 39.49 11.40 -33.51
CA LYS A 12 38.17 10.79 -33.34
C LYS A 12 37.92 10.32 -31.89
N LEU A 13 38.96 9.82 -31.20
CA LEU A 13 38.88 9.46 -29.77
C LEU A 13 38.74 10.71 -28.88
N LEU A 14 39.37 11.81 -29.20
CA LEU A 14 39.21 13.09 -28.49
C LEU A 14 37.83 13.69 -28.72
N LEU A 15 37.31 13.68 -29.93
CA LEU A 15 35.97 14.17 -30.26
C LEU A 15 34.86 13.34 -29.60
N ASN A 16 35.05 12.02 -29.48
CA ASN A 16 34.09 11.15 -28.74
C ASN A 16 34.11 11.43 -27.21
N ARG A 17 35.17 12.03 -26.68
CA ARG A 17 35.26 12.44 -25.25
C ARG A 17 34.45 13.71 -24.97
N PHE A 18 34.07 14.46 -26.00
CA PHE A 18 33.25 15.69 -25.94
C PHE A 18 31.88 15.51 -26.55
N SER A 19 31.40 14.22 -26.71
CA SER A 19 30.04 13.98 -27.12
C SER A 19 29.10 14.38 -25.97
N VAL A 20 28.46 15.53 -26.12
CA VAL A 20 27.39 15.98 -25.20
C VAL A 20 26.18 15.15 -25.51
N SER A 21 25.85 14.23 -24.59
CA SER A 21 24.57 13.51 -24.65
C SER A 21 23.46 14.44 -24.14
N TYR A 22 22.61 14.88 -25.03
CA TYR A 22 21.41 15.61 -24.64
C TYR A 22 20.37 14.60 -24.15
N VAL A 23 20.04 14.64 -22.86
CA VAL A 23 18.89 13.96 -22.31
C VAL A 23 17.71 14.92 -22.42
N LYS A 24 16.76 14.59 -23.31
CA LYS A 24 15.49 15.32 -23.37
C LYS A 24 14.66 14.89 -22.17
N ILE A 25 14.49 15.77 -21.20
CA ILE A 25 13.60 15.55 -20.07
C ILE A 25 12.29 16.24 -20.42
N ASP A 26 11.26 15.44 -20.68
CA ASP A 26 9.91 15.96 -20.82
C ASP A 26 9.31 16.05 -19.39
N LEU A 27 9.29 17.26 -18.85
CA LEU A 27 8.65 17.55 -17.56
C LEU A 27 7.15 17.60 -17.75
N MET A 28 6.47 16.52 -17.41
CA MET A 28 5.01 16.55 -17.27
C MET A 28 4.68 17.11 -15.89
N SER A 29 4.04 18.27 -15.82
CA SER A 29 3.46 18.78 -14.58
C SER A 29 2.16 18.02 -14.32
N VAL A 30 2.21 17.03 -13.43
CA VAL A 30 1.02 16.34 -12.94
C VAL A 30 0.41 17.17 -11.82
N THR A 31 -0.85 17.56 -11.95
CA THR A 31 -1.57 18.25 -10.88
C THR A 31 -1.77 17.29 -9.70
N GLN A 32 -1.89 17.79 -8.46
CA GLN A 32 -2.13 16.95 -7.28
C GLN A 32 -3.36 16.04 -7.46
N ASN A 33 -4.36 16.49 -8.20
CA ASN A 33 -5.58 15.74 -8.48
C ASN A 33 -5.39 14.59 -9.49
N GLU A 34 -4.21 14.42 -10.06
CA GLU A 34 -3.93 13.42 -11.10
C GLU A 34 -2.78 12.47 -10.77
N LEU A 35 -2.17 12.63 -9.58
CA LEU A 35 -1.01 11.82 -9.16
C LEU A 35 -1.27 10.30 -9.20
N LEU A 36 -2.52 9.88 -8.95
CA LEU A 36 -2.92 8.47 -8.95
C LEU A 36 -3.97 8.16 -10.02
N LYS A 37 -4.09 9.01 -11.04
CA LYS A 37 -5.10 8.88 -12.09
C LYS A 37 -5.03 7.52 -12.78
N GLY A 38 -6.18 6.85 -12.83
CA GLY A 38 -6.31 5.54 -13.47
C GLY A 38 -5.79 4.35 -12.65
N ARG A 39 -5.15 4.58 -11.50
CA ARG A 39 -4.71 3.51 -10.60
C ARG A 39 -5.87 2.94 -9.80
N TYR A 40 -5.70 1.70 -9.32
CA TYR A 40 -6.66 1.02 -8.47
C TYR A 40 -6.01 0.63 -7.14
N ALA A 41 -6.61 1.04 -6.04
CA ALA A 41 -6.10 0.77 -4.69
C ALA A 41 -7.10 -0.02 -3.85
N ILE A 42 -6.62 -1.05 -3.14
CA ILE A 42 -7.35 -1.67 -2.02
C ILE A 42 -6.90 -0.99 -0.72
N ILE A 43 -7.86 -0.57 0.11
CA ILE A 43 -7.59 0.06 1.41
C ILE A 43 -8.37 -0.69 2.48
N THR A 44 -7.65 -1.45 3.33
CA THR A 44 -8.30 -2.21 4.40
C THR A 44 -8.66 -1.30 5.57
N GLY A 45 -9.84 -1.54 6.17
CA GLY A 45 -10.35 -0.66 7.21
C GLY A 45 -10.66 0.76 6.72
N GLY A 46 -11.06 0.90 5.44
CA GLY A 46 -11.31 2.19 4.78
C GLY A 46 -12.61 2.91 5.16
N THR A 47 -13.34 2.41 6.16
CA THR A 47 -14.66 2.95 6.53
C THR A 47 -14.59 4.11 7.53
N SER A 48 -13.46 4.34 8.18
CA SER A 48 -13.28 5.39 9.19
C SER A 48 -11.81 5.70 9.46
N GLY A 49 -11.54 6.77 10.21
CA GLY A 49 -10.21 7.12 10.71
C GLY A 49 -9.17 7.29 9.60
N ILE A 50 -7.96 6.77 9.84
CA ILE A 50 -6.82 6.89 8.92
C ILE A 50 -7.13 6.23 7.57
N GLY A 51 -7.74 5.04 7.56
CA GLY A 51 -8.08 4.35 6.31
C GLY A 51 -9.05 5.13 5.43
N TYR A 52 -10.06 5.76 6.02
CA TYR A 52 -10.98 6.62 5.29
C TYR A 52 -10.28 7.89 4.75
N ALA A 53 -9.43 8.50 5.55
CA ALA A 53 -8.66 9.68 5.13
C ALA A 53 -7.69 9.34 3.96
N ILE A 54 -7.06 8.16 3.99
CA ILE A 54 -6.26 7.67 2.86
C ILE A 54 -7.13 7.47 1.63
N ALA A 55 -8.29 6.81 1.77
CA ALA A 55 -9.21 6.59 0.65
C ALA A 55 -9.68 7.93 0.05
N GLU A 56 -10.02 8.92 0.89
CA GLU A 56 -10.41 10.24 0.43
C GLU A 56 -9.26 10.97 -0.29
N ALA A 57 -8.04 10.92 0.22
CA ALA A 57 -6.88 11.50 -0.44
C ALA A 57 -6.61 10.84 -1.81
N PHE A 58 -6.78 9.52 -1.89
CA PHE A 58 -6.57 8.76 -3.11
C PHE A 58 -7.60 9.11 -4.18
N VAL A 59 -8.90 9.18 -3.85
CA VAL A 59 -9.92 9.58 -4.83
C VAL A 59 -9.74 11.04 -5.27
N LYS A 60 -9.30 11.93 -4.39
CA LYS A 60 -8.92 13.31 -4.74
C LYS A 60 -7.74 13.38 -5.70
N SER A 61 -6.86 12.36 -5.67
CA SER A 61 -5.71 12.24 -6.57
C SER A 61 -6.01 11.43 -7.84
N GLY A 62 -7.29 11.16 -8.13
CA GLY A 62 -7.72 10.45 -9.34
C GLY A 62 -7.67 8.92 -9.27
N CYS A 63 -7.40 8.34 -8.09
CA CYS A 63 -7.35 6.90 -7.89
C CYS A 63 -8.75 6.30 -7.79
N ASN A 64 -8.95 5.14 -8.40
CA ASN A 64 -10.10 4.29 -8.12
C ASN A 64 -9.84 3.49 -6.84
N VAL A 65 -10.80 3.42 -5.92
CA VAL A 65 -10.56 2.78 -4.63
C VAL A 65 -11.54 1.65 -4.33
N ILE A 66 -11.00 0.60 -3.75
CA ILE A 66 -11.73 -0.50 -3.15
C ILE A 66 -11.49 -0.39 -1.65
N ILE A 67 -12.54 -0.10 -0.87
CA ILE A 67 -12.43 -0.06 0.58
C ILE A 67 -12.99 -1.31 1.22
N THR A 68 -12.38 -1.78 2.30
CA THR A 68 -12.91 -2.92 3.04
C THR A 68 -13.24 -2.58 4.49
N GLY A 69 -14.13 -3.38 5.07
CA GLY A 69 -14.53 -3.28 6.46
C GLY A 69 -15.51 -4.38 6.83
N ARG A 70 -15.72 -4.62 8.13
CA ARG A 70 -16.60 -5.69 8.62
C ARG A 70 -18.09 -5.36 8.60
N SER A 71 -18.44 -4.08 8.60
CA SER A 71 -19.83 -3.63 8.71
C SER A 71 -20.31 -3.11 7.35
N LYS A 72 -21.32 -3.79 6.77
CA LYS A 72 -21.93 -3.41 5.50
C LYS A 72 -22.45 -1.98 5.51
N GLY A 73 -23.20 -1.59 6.55
CA GLY A 73 -23.76 -0.23 6.64
C GLY A 73 -22.70 0.87 6.72
N ARG A 74 -21.57 0.63 7.45
CA ARG A 74 -20.45 1.58 7.47
C ARG A 74 -19.72 1.63 6.12
N LEU A 75 -19.61 0.51 5.43
CA LEU A 75 -19.06 0.46 4.07
C LEU A 75 -19.91 1.29 3.10
N ASP A 76 -21.23 1.06 3.06
CA ASP A 76 -22.14 1.75 2.17
C ASP A 76 -22.11 3.27 2.39
N ASN A 77 -22.10 3.72 3.65
CA ASN A 77 -21.95 5.14 3.99
C ASN A 77 -20.60 5.71 3.51
N ALA A 78 -19.50 4.98 3.72
CA ALA A 78 -18.18 5.44 3.28
C ALA A 78 -18.08 5.49 1.75
N VAL A 79 -18.57 4.47 1.05
CA VAL A 79 -18.64 4.43 -0.43
C VAL A 79 -19.45 5.62 -0.95
N SER A 80 -20.66 5.86 -0.40
CA SER A 80 -21.51 6.98 -0.79
C SER A 80 -20.79 8.34 -0.66
N LYS A 81 -20.04 8.54 0.42
CA LYS A 81 -19.26 9.78 0.61
C LYS A 81 -18.09 9.91 -0.35
N LEU A 82 -17.41 8.83 -0.68
CA LEU A 82 -16.26 8.83 -1.58
C LEU A 82 -16.69 8.90 -3.06
N SER A 83 -17.87 8.40 -3.41
CA SER A 83 -18.39 8.41 -4.79
C SER A 83 -18.74 9.82 -5.32
N ARG A 84 -18.71 10.85 -4.47
CA ARG A 84 -18.82 12.25 -4.90
C ARG A 84 -17.62 12.75 -5.71
N TYR A 85 -16.49 12.05 -5.63
CA TYR A 85 -15.32 12.32 -6.45
C TYR A 85 -15.46 11.55 -7.78
N ASN A 86 -14.92 12.09 -8.84
CA ASN A 86 -15.06 11.51 -10.19
C ASN A 86 -14.13 10.29 -10.41
N THR A 87 -14.21 9.31 -9.49
CA THR A 87 -13.45 8.06 -9.51
C THR A 87 -14.34 6.89 -9.11
N LYS A 88 -13.97 5.67 -9.51
CA LYS A 88 -14.70 4.46 -9.09
C LYS A 88 -14.41 4.16 -7.63
N THR A 89 -15.45 4.01 -6.82
CA THR A 89 -15.36 3.58 -5.41
C THR A 89 -16.23 2.36 -5.18
N VAL A 90 -15.66 1.29 -4.63
CA VAL A 90 -16.38 0.03 -4.34
C VAL A 90 -16.08 -0.40 -2.91
N GLY A 91 -17.06 -1.01 -2.24
CA GLY A 91 -16.93 -1.52 -0.87
C GLY A 91 -17.10 -3.02 -0.79
N PHE A 92 -16.18 -3.71 -0.10
CA PHE A 92 -16.26 -5.15 0.16
C PHE A 92 -16.25 -5.46 1.66
N VAL A 93 -17.16 -6.34 2.09
CA VAL A 93 -17.08 -6.87 3.44
C VAL A 93 -15.89 -7.81 3.52
N LEU A 94 -14.94 -7.49 4.40
CA LEU A 94 -13.76 -8.29 4.67
C LEU A 94 -13.44 -8.26 6.15
N ASP A 95 -13.33 -9.43 6.75
CA ASP A 95 -12.75 -9.61 8.08
C ASP A 95 -11.31 -10.06 7.94
N ASN A 96 -10.38 -9.24 8.43
CA ASN A 96 -8.95 -9.53 8.35
C ASN A 96 -8.52 -10.75 9.17
N THR A 97 -9.38 -11.27 10.07
CA THR A 97 -9.11 -12.51 10.80
C THR A 97 -9.43 -13.76 9.97
N ASN A 98 -10.31 -13.64 8.97
CA ASN A 98 -10.73 -14.75 8.11
C ASN A 98 -9.82 -14.86 6.86
N VAL A 99 -8.60 -15.34 7.05
CA VAL A 99 -7.60 -15.50 5.99
C VAL A 99 -8.12 -16.40 4.84
N ALA A 100 -8.92 -17.41 5.15
CA ALA A 100 -9.47 -18.34 4.15
C ALA A 100 -10.35 -17.65 3.10
N SER A 101 -10.96 -16.50 3.44
CA SER A 101 -11.80 -15.73 2.52
C SER A 101 -11.02 -14.83 1.56
N PHE A 102 -9.75 -14.57 1.79
CA PHE A 102 -8.99 -13.54 1.06
C PHE A 102 -8.92 -13.80 -0.44
N GLY A 103 -8.64 -15.04 -0.85
CA GLY A 103 -8.57 -15.39 -2.27
C GLY A 103 -9.90 -15.14 -2.99
N LEU A 104 -11.01 -15.62 -2.41
CA LEU A 104 -12.34 -15.44 -2.99
C LEU A 104 -12.73 -13.96 -3.08
N VAL A 105 -12.58 -13.21 -1.97
CA VAL A 105 -12.94 -11.79 -1.93
C VAL A 105 -12.05 -10.98 -2.89
N PHE A 106 -10.78 -11.34 -3.02
CA PHE A 106 -9.87 -10.69 -3.97
C PHE A 106 -10.31 -10.92 -5.43
N THR A 107 -10.73 -12.13 -5.80
CA THR A 107 -11.30 -12.40 -7.12
C THR A 107 -12.54 -11.55 -7.38
N GLN A 108 -13.44 -11.44 -6.41
CA GLN A 108 -14.62 -10.57 -6.53
C GLN A 108 -14.24 -9.09 -6.70
N MET A 109 -13.16 -8.63 -6.07
CA MET A 109 -12.64 -7.26 -6.26
C MET A 109 -12.13 -7.06 -7.68
N GLN A 110 -11.41 -8.04 -8.25
CA GLN A 110 -10.93 -8.00 -9.64
C GLN A 110 -12.10 -7.93 -10.63
N ASP A 111 -13.15 -8.72 -10.43
CA ASP A 111 -14.36 -8.71 -11.25
C ASP A 111 -15.06 -7.34 -11.18
N ALA A 112 -15.17 -6.77 -9.98
CA ALA A 112 -15.80 -5.47 -9.77
C ALA A 112 -15.08 -4.31 -10.46
N VAL A 113 -13.79 -4.44 -10.74
CA VAL A 113 -13.01 -3.46 -11.50
C VAL A 113 -12.83 -3.82 -12.97
N ASN A 114 -13.59 -4.82 -13.46
CA ASN A 114 -13.57 -5.30 -14.85
C ASN A 114 -12.17 -5.76 -15.30
N GLY A 115 -11.44 -6.46 -14.41
CA GLY A 115 -10.10 -6.96 -14.66
C GLY A 115 -9.01 -5.88 -14.79
N GLN A 116 -9.33 -4.62 -14.47
CA GLN A 116 -8.29 -3.58 -14.42
C GLN A 116 -7.23 -3.91 -13.37
N PRO A 117 -5.94 -3.66 -13.63
CA PRO A 117 -4.88 -3.95 -12.68
C PRO A 117 -5.12 -3.24 -11.34
N ILE A 118 -5.18 -4.00 -10.26
CA ILE A 118 -5.15 -3.44 -8.91
C ILE A 118 -3.68 -3.39 -8.51
N ASP A 119 -3.13 -2.22 -8.37
CA ASP A 119 -1.69 -2.02 -8.26
C ASP A 119 -1.23 -1.34 -6.95
N ILE A 120 -2.19 -1.04 -6.06
CA ILE A 120 -1.90 -0.50 -4.72
C ILE A 120 -2.67 -1.29 -3.66
N LEU A 121 -1.95 -1.73 -2.61
CA LEU A 121 -2.54 -2.26 -1.38
C LEU A 121 -2.17 -1.38 -0.20
N VAL A 122 -3.16 -0.91 0.55
CA VAL A 122 -2.97 -0.23 1.83
C VAL A 122 -3.49 -1.11 2.96
N ASN A 123 -2.59 -1.71 3.71
CA ASN A 123 -2.88 -2.47 4.91
C ASN A 123 -3.03 -1.51 6.10
N ASN A 124 -4.28 -1.09 6.36
CA ASN A 124 -4.60 -0.16 7.45
C ASN A 124 -5.51 -0.78 8.52
N ALA A 125 -6.27 -1.82 8.20
CA ALA A 125 -7.17 -2.45 9.18
C ALA A 125 -6.42 -2.82 10.47
N GLY A 126 -7.06 -2.51 11.61
CA GLY A 126 -6.48 -2.80 12.90
C GLY A 126 -7.46 -2.59 14.03
N VAL A 127 -7.16 -3.23 15.16
CA VAL A 127 -7.86 -3.09 16.44
C VAL A 127 -6.86 -2.85 17.55
N ASN A 128 -7.32 -2.30 18.66
CA ASN A 128 -6.52 -2.05 19.86
C ASN A 128 -7.37 -2.32 21.10
N PHE A 129 -6.73 -2.91 22.11
CA PHE A 129 -7.29 -3.16 23.44
C PHE A 129 -6.31 -2.67 24.53
N LYS A 130 -6.69 -2.83 25.78
CA LYS A 130 -5.82 -2.51 26.92
C LYS A 130 -4.55 -3.37 26.87
N GLY A 131 -3.47 -2.83 27.39
CA GLY A 131 -2.21 -3.57 27.55
C GLY A 131 -2.14 -4.31 28.89
N MET A 132 -0.96 -4.91 29.13
CA MET A 132 -0.69 -5.56 30.40
C MET A 132 -0.95 -4.64 31.60
N PRO A 133 -1.42 -5.17 32.75
CA PRO A 133 -1.69 -6.58 33.01
C PRO A 133 -3.12 -7.06 32.70
N TYR A 134 -3.91 -6.30 31.94
CA TYR A 134 -5.35 -6.51 31.79
C TYR A 134 -5.77 -7.11 30.44
N THR A 135 -4.84 -7.49 29.58
CA THR A 135 -5.13 -8.11 28.29
C THR A 135 -5.59 -9.56 28.49
N THR A 136 -6.74 -9.94 27.92
CA THR A 136 -7.15 -11.35 27.86
C THR A 136 -6.56 -12.06 26.65
N GLU A 137 -6.62 -13.39 26.62
CA GLU A 137 -6.15 -14.20 25.49
C GLU A 137 -6.94 -13.86 24.21
N GLU A 138 -8.27 -13.71 24.30
CA GLU A 138 -9.12 -13.36 23.18
C GLU A 138 -8.82 -11.98 22.62
N GLU A 139 -8.52 -11.00 23.48
CA GLU A 139 -8.10 -9.67 23.07
C GLU A 139 -6.74 -9.71 22.38
N TYR A 140 -5.79 -10.50 22.93
CA TYR A 140 -4.47 -10.71 22.34
C TYR A 140 -4.59 -11.31 20.93
N ASP A 141 -5.32 -12.43 20.80
CA ASP A 141 -5.54 -13.13 19.53
C ASP A 141 -6.27 -12.22 18.52
N SER A 142 -7.32 -11.52 18.94
CA SER A 142 -8.04 -10.58 18.08
C SER A 142 -7.11 -9.50 17.50
N VAL A 143 -6.16 -9.00 18.29
CA VAL A 143 -5.19 -8.00 17.83
C VAL A 143 -4.19 -8.62 16.87
N LEU A 144 -3.58 -9.75 17.23
CA LEU A 144 -2.56 -10.39 16.38
C LEU A 144 -3.17 -10.88 15.07
N ASP A 145 -4.33 -11.49 15.12
CA ASP A 145 -5.05 -11.99 13.95
C ASP A 145 -5.46 -10.86 12.99
N THR A 146 -6.03 -9.78 13.53
CA THR A 146 -6.44 -8.65 12.69
C THR A 146 -5.24 -7.87 12.14
N ASN A 147 -4.33 -7.44 13.04
CA ASN A 147 -3.32 -6.44 12.69
C ASN A 147 -2.12 -7.06 11.96
N LEU A 148 -1.69 -8.26 12.37
CA LEU A 148 -0.45 -8.86 11.87
C LEU A 148 -0.72 -10.03 10.92
N LYS A 149 -1.44 -11.06 11.36
CA LYS A 149 -1.74 -12.26 10.55
C LYS A 149 -2.53 -11.89 9.30
N GLY A 150 -3.62 -11.11 9.44
CA GLY A 150 -4.41 -10.64 8.32
C GLY A 150 -3.58 -9.81 7.33
N THR A 151 -2.77 -8.88 7.82
CA THR A 151 -1.86 -8.09 6.98
C THR A 151 -0.86 -8.96 6.24
N PHE A 152 -0.27 -9.96 6.91
CA PHE A 152 0.69 -10.88 6.30
C PHE A 152 0.07 -11.63 5.11
N PHE A 153 -1.04 -12.32 5.34
CA PHE A 153 -1.66 -13.16 4.32
C PHE A 153 -2.31 -12.35 3.20
N LEU A 154 -2.88 -11.18 3.49
CA LEU A 154 -3.41 -10.32 2.44
C LEU A 154 -2.28 -9.77 1.56
N SER A 155 -1.15 -9.39 2.17
CA SER A 155 0.05 -9.00 1.42
C SER A 155 0.60 -10.14 0.57
N GLN A 156 0.51 -11.39 1.05
CA GLN A 156 0.91 -12.57 0.27
C GLN A 156 0.00 -12.78 -0.95
N VAL A 157 -1.33 -12.72 -0.77
CA VAL A 157 -2.30 -12.85 -1.87
C VAL A 157 -2.07 -11.77 -2.92
N PHE A 158 -1.96 -10.52 -2.47
CA PHE A 158 -1.81 -9.38 -3.36
C PHE A 158 -0.42 -9.34 -4.01
N GLY A 159 0.64 -9.63 -3.24
CA GLY A 159 2.01 -9.71 -3.76
C GLY A 159 2.15 -10.79 -4.83
N LYS A 160 1.59 -11.99 -4.57
CA LYS A 160 1.56 -13.06 -5.57
C LYS A 160 0.84 -12.63 -6.85
N TYR A 161 -0.33 -12.01 -6.72
CA TYR A 161 -1.08 -11.48 -7.87
C TYR A 161 -0.24 -10.50 -8.69
N MET A 162 0.44 -9.54 -8.05
CA MET A 162 1.27 -8.58 -8.76
C MET A 162 2.44 -9.25 -9.48
N VAL A 163 3.11 -10.21 -8.84
CA VAL A 163 4.22 -10.97 -9.45
C VAL A 163 3.74 -11.78 -10.65
N ASP A 164 2.66 -12.55 -10.48
CA ASP A 164 2.12 -13.42 -11.54
C ASP A 164 1.66 -12.62 -12.78
N ASN A 165 1.26 -11.35 -12.60
CA ASN A 165 0.76 -10.49 -13.68
C ASN A 165 1.77 -9.42 -14.12
N GLY A 166 3.00 -9.43 -13.62
CA GLY A 166 4.04 -8.44 -13.96
C GLY A 166 3.71 -7.01 -13.57
N ILE A 167 2.88 -6.82 -12.52
CA ILE A 167 2.43 -5.51 -12.05
C ILE A 167 3.47 -4.91 -11.11
N LYS A 168 4.07 -3.80 -11.51
CA LYS A 168 5.00 -3.01 -10.68
C LYS A 168 4.21 -2.09 -9.73
N GLY A 169 3.68 -2.68 -8.67
CA GLY A 169 2.75 -2.02 -7.76
C GLY A 169 3.38 -1.54 -6.45
N ASN A 170 2.50 -1.18 -5.52
CA ASN A 170 2.89 -0.63 -4.23
C ASN A 170 2.12 -1.30 -3.08
N ILE A 171 2.80 -1.66 -2.00
CA ILE A 171 2.18 -2.06 -0.74
C ILE A 171 2.54 -1.02 0.32
N LEU A 172 1.53 -0.44 0.99
CA LEU A 172 1.71 0.48 2.09
C LEU A 172 1.15 -0.15 3.38
N ASN A 173 2.01 -0.34 4.37
CA ASN A 173 1.61 -0.87 5.66
C ASN A 173 1.47 0.26 6.69
N VAL A 174 0.31 0.36 7.34
CA VAL A 174 0.08 1.31 8.43
C VAL A 174 0.52 0.66 9.75
N ALA A 175 1.74 0.96 10.16
CA ALA A 175 2.29 0.59 11.45
C ALA A 175 1.77 1.53 12.56
N SER A 176 2.62 1.98 13.45
CA SER A 176 2.34 2.97 14.49
C SER A 176 3.66 3.50 15.05
N ALA A 177 3.69 4.69 15.61
CA ALA A 177 4.78 5.17 16.44
C ALA A 177 5.08 4.23 17.63
N SER A 178 4.10 3.43 18.04
CA SER A 178 4.27 2.35 19.05
C SER A 178 5.26 1.28 18.60
N SER A 179 5.46 1.07 17.29
CA SER A 179 6.46 0.12 16.76
C SER A 179 7.92 0.55 16.98
N LEU A 180 8.12 1.74 17.55
CA LEU A 180 9.44 2.31 17.87
C LEU A 180 9.68 2.40 19.38
N ARG A 181 8.78 1.87 20.21
CA ARG A 181 8.81 1.94 21.66
C ARG A 181 8.75 0.55 22.28
N PRO A 182 9.19 0.35 23.55
CA PRO A 182 9.04 -0.92 24.25
C PRO A 182 7.59 -1.42 24.20
N ALA A 183 7.43 -2.73 24.01
CA ALA A 183 6.12 -3.35 23.82
C ALA A 183 5.57 -3.90 25.14
N ASN A 184 4.39 -3.42 25.54
CA ASN A 184 3.65 -3.90 26.71
C ASN A 184 2.17 -4.23 26.37
N SER A 185 1.85 -4.40 25.11
CA SER A 185 0.50 -4.75 24.64
C SER A 185 0.57 -5.56 23.34
N ALA A 186 -0.44 -6.38 23.09
CA ALA A 186 -0.62 -7.09 21.82
C ALA A 186 -0.59 -6.11 20.63
N TYR A 187 -1.19 -4.94 20.80
CA TYR A 187 -1.17 -3.90 19.77
C TYR A 187 0.27 -3.47 19.42
N THR A 188 1.07 -3.12 20.44
CA THR A 188 2.45 -2.70 20.19
C THR A 188 3.26 -3.83 19.55
N LEU A 189 3.11 -5.08 20.03
CA LEU A 189 3.74 -6.25 19.42
C LEU A 189 3.34 -6.42 17.97
N SER A 190 2.03 -6.31 17.65
CA SER A 190 1.55 -6.40 16.27
C SER A 190 2.18 -5.34 15.38
N LYS A 191 2.34 -4.10 15.87
CA LYS A 191 2.92 -2.99 15.10
C LYS A 191 4.44 -3.13 14.91
N TRP A 192 5.16 -3.74 15.86
CA TRP A 192 6.54 -4.20 15.66
C TRP A 192 6.62 -5.27 14.58
N GLY A 193 5.72 -6.25 14.60
CA GLY A 193 5.62 -7.27 13.56
C GLY A 193 5.39 -6.66 12.16
N ILE A 194 4.50 -5.67 12.05
CA ILE A 194 4.25 -4.96 10.78
C ILE A 194 5.50 -4.24 10.27
N ARG A 195 6.30 -3.63 11.15
CA ARG A 195 7.57 -3.00 10.76
C ARG A 195 8.54 -4.04 10.17
N GLY A 196 8.72 -5.17 10.86
CA GLY A 196 9.56 -6.28 10.37
C GLY A 196 9.04 -6.86 9.06
N LEU A 197 7.73 -7.10 8.95
CA LEU A 197 7.06 -7.58 7.74
C LEU A 197 7.29 -6.63 6.56
N THR A 198 7.19 -5.32 6.78
CA THR A 198 7.42 -4.31 5.73
C THR A 198 8.81 -4.43 5.14
N LEU A 199 9.84 -4.54 5.98
CA LEU A 199 11.23 -4.70 5.53
C LEU A 199 11.43 -6.04 4.78
N GLY A 200 10.85 -7.12 5.29
CA GLY A 200 10.92 -8.44 4.67
C GLY A 200 10.27 -8.47 3.28
N LEU A 201 9.05 -7.93 3.17
CA LEU A 201 8.33 -7.84 1.89
C LEU A 201 9.05 -6.93 0.90
N ALA A 202 9.57 -5.77 1.35
CA ALA A 202 10.33 -4.86 0.49
C ALA A 202 11.51 -5.58 -0.16
N LYS A 203 12.28 -6.34 0.64
CA LYS A 203 13.41 -7.14 0.13
C LYS A 203 12.94 -8.25 -0.83
N ALA A 204 11.87 -8.98 -0.48
CA ALA A 204 11.41 -10.13 -1.25
C ALA A 204 10.85 -9.73 -2.64
N LEU A 205 10.13 -8.60 -2.71
CA LEU A 205 9.38 -8.18 -3.89
C LEU A 205 10.13 -7.14 -4.77
N ALA A 206 11.27 -6.62 -4.31
CA ALA A 206 12.04 -5.59 -5.02
C ALA A 206 12.48 -6.05 -6.44
N LYS A 207 12.86 -7.32 -6.59
CA LYS A 207 13.27 -7.90 -7.88
C LYS A 207 12.15 -7.87 -8.94
N ASP A 208 10.90 -7.88 -8.50
CA ASP A 208 9.70 -7.84 -9.34
C ASP A 208 9.22 -6.39 -9.58
N GLY A 209 9.97 -5.39 -9.11
CA GLY A 209 9.65 -3.97 -9.25
C GLY A 209 8.50 -3.49 -8.36
N ILE A 210 8.14 -4.27 -7.34
CA ILE A 210 7.09 -3.93 -6.37
C ILE A 210 7.73 -3.21 -5.19
N THR A 211 7.18 -2.04 -4.84
CA THR A 211 7.66 -1.28 -3.69
C THR A 211 6.80 -1.56 -2.46
N VAL A 212 7.45 -1.77 -1.30
CA VAL A 212 6.75 -1.95 -0.03
C VAL A 212 7.26 -0.93 0.97
N ASN A 213 6.36 -0.10 1.49
CA ASN A 213 6.67 0.94 2.44
C ASN A 213 5.77 0.86 3.69
N GLY A 214 6.18 1.54 4.75
CA GLY A 214 5.39 1.64 5.98
C GLY A 214 5.31 3.08 6.47
N ILE A 215 4.16 3.44 7.01
CA ILE A 215 3.98 4.67 7.78
C ILE A 215 3.73 4.33 9.24
N ALA A 216 4.20 5.17 10.15
CA ALA A 216 4.09 4.96 11.59
C ALA A 216 3.40 6.18 12.25
N PRO A 217 2.06 6.31 12.10
CA PRO A 217 1.33 7.43 12.67
C PRO A 217 1.49 7.49 14.19
N GLY A 218 1.57 8.71 14.73
CA GLY A 218 1.41 9.00 16.14
C GLY A 218 -0.06 8.98 16.58
N PRO A 219 -0.37 9.45 17.79
CA PRO A 219 -1.75 9.62 18.25
C PRO A 219 -2.54 10.48 17.27
N THR A 220 -3.60 9.91 16.71
CA THR A 220 -4.44 10.56 15.69
C THR A 220 -5.89 10.47 16.15
N ALA A 221 -6.63 11.60 16.12
CA ALA A 221 -8.03 11.66 16.51
C ALA A 221 -8.90 10.80 15.57
N THR A 222 -9.10 9.56 15.96
CA THR A 222 -9.88 8.55 15.21
C THR A 222 -10.82 7.82 16.16
N PRO A 223 -11.88 7.16 15.65
CA PRO A 223 -12.76 6.35 16.48
C PRO A 223 -12.06 5.26 17.31
N MET A 224 -10.86 4.84 16.91
CA MET A 224 -10.06 3.86 17.67
C MET A 224 -9.45 4.49 18.94
N LEU A 225 -9.06 5.76 18.87
CA LEU A 225 -8.42 6.47 20.00
C LEU A 225 -9.43 7.15 20.93
N MET A 226 -10.63 7.49 20.40
CA MET A 226 -11.67 8.25 21.10
C MET A 226 -12.64 7.34 21.89
N LYS A 227 -12.42 6.01 21.90
CA LYS A 227 -13.10 5.03 22.75
C LYS A 227 -12.38 4.89 24.08
#